data_0580d8c616be3041b623b2a12c187bc8
#
_entry.id   0580d8c616be3041b623b2a12c187bc8
#
_cell.length_a   1.000
_cell.length_b   1.000
_cell.length_c   1.000
_cell.angle_alpha   90.00
_cell.angle_beta   90.00
_cell.angle_gamma   90.00
#
_symmetry.space_group_name_H-M   'P 1'
#
loop_
_entity.id
_entity.type
_entity.pdbx_description
1 polymer ?
#
loop_
_entity_poly.entity_id
_entity_poly.type
_entity_poly.pdbx_seq_one_letter_code
_entity_poly.pdbx_strand_id
1 'polypeptide(L)'
;LHNEHIFPEKNLRSLTHEALLENFLVNAIGPILCLKHLSALFPRVGKSVFVSLSARVGSVGDNHLGGWYSYRASKAALNQLIKTASIELARGLPDHVSVAVHPGTVATKLSKPFSKAGLRLLTPDEAAAKLWKVIENLESSDTGKFFDNEKRCIPW
;
A
#
# COMPACT_ATOMS: atom_id res chain seq x y z
N LEU A 1 9.83 4.18 4.77
CA LEU A 1 10.70 4.38 5.92
C LEU A 1 11.46 5.68 5.74
N HIS A 2 11.24 6.64 6.61
CA HIS A 2 11.84 7.97 6.53
C HIS A 2 13.09 8.14 7.35
N ASN A 3 13.33 7.21 8.27
CA ASN A 3 14.46 7.33 9.18
C ASN A 3 15.51 6.31 8.79
N GLU A 4 16.74 6.74 8.53
CA GLU A 4 17.85 5.86 8.21
C GLU A 4 18.21 4.91 9.38
N HIS A 5 17.63 5.15 10.55
CA HIS A 5 17.84 4.35 11.77
C HIS A 5 16.76 3.31 12.05
N ILE A 6 15.63 3.30 11.27
CA ILE A 6 14.55 2.34 11.48
C ILE A 6 14.59 1.26 10.42
N PHE A 7 15.00 0.08 10.82
CA PHE A 7 15.03 -1.13 9.99
C PHE A 7 13.88 -2.05 10.36
N PRO A 8 13.32 -2.82 9.39
CA PRO A 8 12.32 -3.82 9.68
C PRO A 8 12.82 -4.87 10.68
N GLU A 9 12.04 -5.13 11.71
CA GLU A 9 12.39 -6.01 12.82
C GLU A 9 12.41 -7.49 12.35
N LYS A 10 13.47 -8.20 12.67
CA LYS A 10 13.61 -9.63 12.32
C LYS A 10 12.86 -10.55 13.29
N ASN A 11 12.65 -10.10 14.52
CA ASN A 11 12.01 -10.88 15.59
C ASN A 11 11.28 -9.95 16.56
N LEU A 12 10.42 -10.52 17.42
CA LEU A 12 9.61 -9.78 18.38
C LEU A 12 10.44 -8.95 19.37
N ARG A 13 11.62 -9.44 19.77
CA ARG A 13 12.49 -8.74 20.74
C ARG A 13 13.05 -7.42 20.19
N SER A 14 13.11 -7.29 18.86
CA SER A 14 13.60 -6.08 18.18
C SER A 14 12.51 -5.02 17.99
N LEU A 15 11.28 -5.30 18.40
CA LEU A 15 10.16 -4.37 18.27
C LEU A 15 10.30 -3.24 19.27
N THR A 16 10.15 -1.99 18.81
CA THR A 16 10.16 -0.81 19.65
C THR A 16 8.91 0.05 19.43
N HIS A 17 8.57 0.84 20.42
CA HIS A 17 7.45 1.80 20.33
C HIS A 17 7.69 2.81 19.21
N GLU A 18 8.89 3.33 19.10
CA GLU A 18 9.28 4.33 18.11
C GLU A 18 9.15 3.79 16.68
N ALA A 19 9.61 2.56 16.44
CA ALA A 19 9.47 1.91 15.13
C ALA A 19 8.01 1.69 14.75
N LEU A 20 7.16 1.27 15.69
CA LEU A 20 5.71 1.16 15.48
C LEU A 20 5.12 2.52 15.11
N LEU A 21 5.30 3.52 15.97
CA LEU A 21 4.71 4.84 15.80
C LEU A 21 5.08 5.44 14.44
N GLU A 22 6.36 5.44 14.09
CA GLU A 22 6.85 6.06 12.85
C GLU A 22 6.34 5.32 11.60
N ASN A 23 6.33 3.97 11.62
CA ASN A 23 5.76 3.20 10.53
C ASN A 23 4.26 3.49 10.34
N PHE A 24 3.49 3.62 11.42
CA PHE A 24 2.06 3.94 11.32
C PHE A 24 1.83 5.38 10.85
N LEU A 25 2.59 6.35 11.35
CA LEU A 25 2.49 7.74 10.91
C LEU A 25 2.69 7.87 9.40
N VAL A 26 3.74 7.26 8.87
CA VAL A 26 4.09 7.40 7.45
C VAL A 26 3.25 6.50 6.56
N ASN A 27 3.06 5.24 6.92
CA ASN A 27 2.49 4.24 6.02
C ASN A 27 0.96 4.13 6.08
N ALA A 28 0.33 4.57 7.17
CA ALA A 28 -1.11 4.46 7.37
C ALA A 28 -1.78 5.82 7.58
N ILE A 29 -1.32 6.59 8.57
CA ILE A 29 -1.95 7.85 8.96
C ILE A 29 -1.78 8.91 7.85
N GLY A 30 -0.57 9.09 7.32
CA GLY A 30 -0.33 10.04 6.24
C GLY A 30 -1.24 9.80 5.03
N PRO A 31 -1.24 8.61 4.42
CA PRO A 31 -2.08 8.30 3.25
C PRO A 31 -3.57 8.50 3.49
N ILE A 32 -4.12 8.08 4.66
CA ILE A 32 -5.55 8.26 4.91
C ILE A 32 -5.93 9.72 5.12
N LEU A 33 -5.06 10.52 5.73
CA LEU A 33 -5.28 11.97 5.85
C LEU A 33 -5.18 12.66 4.49
N CYS A 34 -4.28 12.22 3.60
CA CYS A 34 -4.28 12.69 2.21
C CYS A 34 -5.61 12.39 1.53
N LEU A 35 -6.11 11.15 1.62
CA LEU A 35 -7.41 10.79 1.06
C LEU A 35 -8.53 11.65 1.64
N LYS A 36 -8.57 11.84 2.96
CA LYS A 36 -9.55 12.70 3.64
C LYS A 36 -9.60 14.10 3.03
N HIS A 37 -8.46 14.74 2.82
CA HIS A 37 -8.42 16.10 2.28
C HIS A 37 -8.69 16.16 0.76
N LEU A 38 -8.24 15.16 0.01
CA LEU A 38 -8.44 15.09 -1.43
C LEU A 38 -9.87 14.67 -1.80
N SER A 39 -10.59 13.97 -0.93
CA SER A 39 -11.94 13.46 -1.22
C SER A 39 -12.94 14.57 -1.57
N ALA A 40 -12.78 15.75 -1.00
CA ALA A 40 -13.60 16.93 -1.33
C ALA A 40 -13.39 17.46 -2.76
N LEU A 41 -12.30 17.08 -3.41
CA LEU A 41 -11.93 17.49 -4.77
C LEU A 41 -12.36 16.47 -5.83
N PHE A 42 -12.85 15.30 -5.44
CA PHE A 42 -13.26 14.29 -6.40
C PHE A 42 -14.54 14.69 -7.12
N PRO A 43 -14.60 14.52 -8.45
CA PRO A 43 -15.79 14.84 -9.21
C PRO A 43 -16.95 13.92 -8.80
N ARG A 44 -18.17 14.48 -8.75
CA ARG A 44 -19.37 13.68 -8.46
C ARG A 44 -19.83 12.83 -9.64
N VAL A 45 -19.39 13.16 -10.83
CA VAL A 45 -19.68 12.46 -12.08
C VAL A 45 -18.38 12.21 -12.80
N GLY A 46 -18.21 10.98 -13.26
CA GLY A 46 -17.00 10.55 -13.95
C GLY A 46 -15.96 9.92 -13.03
N LYS A 47 -15.05 9.18 -13.66
CA LYS A 47 -14.05 8.37 -12.99
C LYS A 47 -13.02 9.24 -12.27
N SER A 48 -12.81 8.96 -11.01
CA SER A 48 -11.66 9.44 -10.23
C SER A 48 -10.98 8.26 -9.55
N VAL A 49 -9.66 8.34 -9.35
CA VAL A 49 -8.87 7.22 -8.82
C VAL A 49 -7.94 7.71 -7.72
N PHE A 50 -7.96 7.04 -6.59
CA PHE A 50 -6.97 7.19 -5.52
C PHE A 50 -6.25 5.87 -5.27
N VAL A 51 -4.94 5.86 -5.48
CA VAL A 51 -4.09 4.68 -5.29
C VAL A 51 -3.16 4.89 -4.12
N SER A 52 -3.23 3.99 -3.14
CA SER A 52 -2.27 3.93 -2.05
C SER A 52 -1.22 2.86 -2.32
N LEU A 53 0.06 3.24 -2.26
CA LEU A 53 1.15 2.27 -2.34
C LEU A 53 1.22 1.46 -1.05
N SER A 54 0.76 0.23 -1.13
CA SER A 54 0.87 -0.76 -0.06
C SER A 54 2.02 -1.74 -0.34
N ALA A 55 2.03 -2.84 0.36
CA ALA A 55 3.01 -3.90 0.18
C ALA A 55 2.35 -5.25 0.43
N ARG A 56 2.74 -6.29 -0.32
CA ARG A 56 2.24 -7.66 -0.13
C ARG A 56 2.37 -8.13 1.32
N VAL A 57 3.43 -7.69 2.00
CA VAL A 57 3.66 -8.01 3.41
C VAL A 57 2.60 -7.41 4.36
N GLY A 58 1.75 -6.48 3.90
CA GLY A 58 0.59 -5.98 4.62
C GLY A 58 -0.64 -6.89 4.54
N SER A 59 -0.60 -7.94 3.73
CA SER A 59 -1.63 -8.98 3.72
C SER A 59 -1.49 -9.86 4.96
N VAL A 60 -2.57 -9.98 5.74
CA VAL A 60 -2.63 -10.88 6.90
C VAL A 60 -2.77 -12.33 6.41
N GLY A 61 -3.60 -12.55 5.38
CA GLY A 61 -3.83 -13.88 4.82
C GLY A 61 -2.62 -14.48 4.09
N ASP A 62 -1.73 -13.65 3.53
CA ASP A 62 -0.50 -14.07 2.81
C ASP A 62 0.75 -14.05 3.71
N ASN A 63 0.58 -13.91 5.04
CA ASN A 63 1.71 -13.83 5.96
C ASN A 63 2.17 -15.20 6.43
N HIS A 64 3.06 -15.82 5.67
CA HIS A 64 3.70 -17.09 6.01
C HIS A 64 5.15 -16.96 6.52
N LEU A 65 5.76 -15.78 6.37
CA LEU A 65 7.19 -15.57 6.67
C LEU A 65 7.44 -14.93 8.04
N GLY A 66 6.48 -14.19 8.58
CA GLY A 66 6.66 -13.42 9.81
C GLY A 66 7.70 -12.29 9.68
N GLY A 67 8.20 -11.79 10.82
CA GLY A 67 9.12 -10.66 10.88
C GLY A 67 8.50 -9.34 10.40
N TRP A 68 9.26 -8.25 10.43
CA TRP A 68 8.87 -6.92 9.94
C TRP A 68 7.59 -6.39 10.60
N TYR A 69 7.48 -6.57 11.89
CA TYR A 69 6.26 -6.35 12.66
C TYR A 69 5.62 -5.00 12.42
N SER A 70 6.35 -3.91 12.66
CA SER A 70 5.82 -2.55 12.50
C SER A 70 5.47 -2.23 11.06
N TYR A 71 6.30 -2.65 10.10
CA TYR A 71 6.04 -2.41 8.69
C TYR A 71 4.82 -3.19 8.19
N ARG A 72 4.72 -4.51 8.50
CA ARG A 72 3.55 -5.32 8.15
C ARG A 72 2.28 -4.75 8.77
N ALA A 73 2.32 -4.46 10.08
CA ALA A 73 1.17 -3.92 10.79
C ALA A 73 0.71 -2.58 10.20
N SER A 74 1.64 -1.67 9.88
CA SER A 74 1.29 -0.38 9.28
C SER A 74 0.70 -0.51 7.86
N LYS A 75 1.17 -1.47 7.05
CA LYS A 75 0.60 -1.72 5.72
C LYS A 75 -0.73 -2.46 5.79
N ALA A 76 -0.95 -3.33 6.77
CA ALA A 76 -2.26 -3.92 7.06
C ALA A 76 -3.27 -2.85 7.51
N ALA A 77 -2.84 -1.92 8.38
CA ALA A 77 -3.65 -0.78 8.78
C ALA A 77 -4.01 0.11 7.58
N LEU A 78 -3.06 0.42 6.70
CA LEU A 78 -3.32 1.15 5.45
C LEU A 78 -4.39 0.43 4.62
N ASN A 79 -4.24 -0.88 4.42
CA ASN A 79 -5.16 -1.71 3.66
C ASN A 79 -6.59 -1.60 4.23
N GLN A 80 -6.72 -1.74 5.55
CA GLN A 80 -8.03 -1.61 6.23
C GLN A 80 -8.62 -0.19 6.07
N LEU A 81 -7.81 0.84 6.21
CA LEU A 81 -8.25 2.24 6.06
C LEU A 81 -8.74 2.53 4.65
N ILE A 82 -8.03 2.07 3.62
CA ILE A 82 -8.43 2.24 2.21
C ILE A 82 -9.71 1.45 1.93
N LYS A 83 -9.82 0.22 2.43
CA LYS A 83 -11.06 -0.57 2.31
C LYS A 83 -12.25 0.15 2.94
N THR A 84 -12.10 0.67 4.14
CA THR A 84 -13.16 1.39 4.85
C THR A 84 -13.57 2.66 4.09
N ALA A 85 -12.60 3.47 3.70
CA ALA A 85 -12.85 4.71 2.96
C ALA A 85 -13.53 4.44 1.59
N SER A 86 -13.14 3.38 0.89
CA SER A 86 -13.75 3.02 -0.40
C SER A 86 -15.26 2.73 -0.28
N ILE A 87 -15.68 2.08 0.81
CA ILE A 87 -17.10 1.80 1.07
C ILE A 87 -17.87 3.10 1.37
N GLU A 88 -17.27 4.00 2.13
CA GLU A 88 -17.86 5.30 2.43
C GLU A 88 -18.00 6.16 1.17
N LEU A 89 -16.91 6.31 0.42
CA LEU A 89 -16.87 7.16 -0.77
C LEU A 89 -17.81 6.66 -1.88
N ALA A 90 -17.97 5.36 -2.05
CA ALA A 90 -18.87 4.78 -3.05
C ALA A 90 -20.34 5.17 -2.86
N ARG A 91 -20.75 5.60 -1.66
CA ARG A 91 -22.14 6.07 -1.41
C ARG A 91 -22.46 7.40 -2.09
N GLY A 92 -21.46 8.25 -2.25
CA GLY A 92 -21.64 9.59 -2.86
C GLY A 92 -20.89 9.78 -4.17
N LEU A 93 -19.98 8.88 -4.50
CA LEU A 93 -19.09 8.93 -5.66
C LEU A 93 -19.04 7.55 -6.34
N PRO A 94 -20.09 7.14 -7.08
CA PRO A 94 -20.19 5.78 -7.61
C PRO A 94 -19.10 5.39 -8.61
N ASP A 95 -18.51 6.39 -9.29
CA ASP A 95 -17.43 6.19 -10.27
C ASP A 95 -16.02 6.33 -9.65
N HIS A 96 -15.94 6.59 -8.33
CA HIS A 96 -14.66 6.73 -7.63
C HIS A 96 -14.05 5.36 -7.30
N VAL A 97 -12.74 5.24 -7.51
CA VAL A 97 -11.97 4.03 -7.23
C VAL A 97 -10.86 4.33 -6.24
N SER A 98 -10.97 3.79 -5.02
CA SER A 98 -9.89 3.80 -4.03
C SER A 98 -9.33 2.39 -3.86
N VAL A 99 -8.04 2.18 -4.13
CA VAL A 99 -7.39 0.87 -4.06
C VAL A 99 -6.04 0.93 -3.36
N ALA A 100 -5.63 -0.19 -2.79
CA ALA A 100 -4.26 -0.43 -2.37
C ALA A 100 -3.52 -1.21 -3.45
N VAL A 101 -2.25 -0.86 -3.74
CA VAL A 101 -1.45 -1.56 -4.75
C VAL A 101 -0.06 -1.87 -4.21
N HIS A 102 0.38 -3.12 -4.39
CA HIS A 102 1.76 -3.52 -4.18
C HIS A 102 2.57 -3.31 -5.47
N PRO A 103 3.59 -2.43 -5.48
CA PRO A 103 4.35 -2.08 -6.70
C PRO A 103 5.30 -3.18 -7.19
N GLY A 104 5.37 -4.31 -6.50
CA GLY A 104 6.46 -5.28 -6.66
C GLY A 104 7.68 -4.90 -5.80
N THR A 105 8.74 -5.67 -5.91
CA THR A 105 10.01 -5.35 -5.23
C THR A 105 10.84 -4.45 -6.12
N VAL A 106 10.90 -3.17 -5.76
CA VAL A 106 11.59 -2.12 -6.54
C VAL A 106 12.99 -1.91 -5.99
N ALA A 107 13.98 -1.77 -6.86
CA ALA A 107 15.37 -1.49 -6.50
C ALA A 107 15.51 -0.08 -5.92
N THR A 108 15.41 0.03 -4.60
CA THR A 108 15.50 1.28 -3.84
C THR A 108 16.41 1.11 -2.62
N LYS A 109 16.75 2.20 -1.95
CA LYS A 109 17.46 2.13 -0.66
C LYS A 109 16.73 1.24 0.37
N LEU A 110 15.40 1.23 0.34
CA LEU A 110 14.57 0.42 1.24
C LEU A 110 14.73 -1.09 0.98
N SER A 111 14.74 -1.51 -0.28
CA SER A 111 14.79 -2.93 -0.66
C SER A 111 16.20 -3.52 -0.67
N LYS A 112 17.23 -2.66 -0.79
CA LYS A 112 18.64 -3.08 -0.90
C LYS A 112 19.10 -4.08 0.18
N PRO A 113 18.75 -3.92 1.48
CA PRO A 113 19.14 -4.87 2.52
C PRO A 113 18.44 -6.25 2.42
N PHE A 114 17.38 -6.35 1.61
CA PHE A 114 16.50 -7.53 1.52
C PHE A 114 16.52 -8.18 0.14
N SER A 115 17.39 -7.70 -0.76
CA SER A 115 17.59 -8.31 -2.07
C SER A 115 18.29 -9.66 -1.91
N LYS A 116 17.49 -10.74 -1.81
CA LYS A 116 18.02 -12.12 -1.84
C LYS A 116 18.31 -12.50 -3.28
N ALA A 117 19.36 -13.33 -3.46
CA ALA A 117 19.64 -13.95 -4.75
C ALA A 117 18.38 -14.69 -5.26
N GLY A 118 17.94 -14.38 -6.48
CA GLY A 118 16.73 -14.94 -7.10
C GLY A 118 15.47 -14.06 -7.02
N LEU A 119 15.46 -12.95 -6.30
CA LEU A 119 14.34 -12.02 -6.33
C LEU A 119 14.49 -11.06 -7.54
N ARG A 120 13.51 -11.08 -8.43
CA ARG A 120 13.47 -10.11 -9.53
C ARG A 120 13.16 -8.72 -8.98
N LEU A 121 14.16 -7.85 -8.97
CA LEU A 121 14.01 -6.44 -8.66
C LEU A 121 13.57 -5.68 -9.91
N LEU A 122 12.54 -4.87 -9.77
CA LEU A 122 12.14 -3.91 -10.82
C LEU A 122 12.95 -2.63 -10.66
N THR A 123 13.28 -1.98 -11.76
CA THR A 123 13.71 -0.59 -11.72
C THR A 123 12.52 0.31 -11.32
N PRO A 124 12.75 1.52 -10.81
CA PRO A 124 11.66 2.49 -10.55
C PRO A 124 10.78 2.74 -11.78
N ASP A 125 11.39 2.86 -12.97
CA ASP A 125 10.67 3.11 -14.21
C ASP A 125 9.80 1.91 -14.63
N GLU A 126 10.32 0.69 -14.52
CA GLU A 126 9.54 -0.53 -14.75
C GLU A 126 8.35 -0.64 -13.79
N ALA A 127 8.58 -0.34 -12.50
CA ALA A 127 7.51 -0.34 -11.50
C ALA A 127 6.45 0.72 -11.80
N ALA A 128 6.87 1.94 -12.15
CA ALA A 128 5.97 3.04 -12.51
C ALA A 128 5.14 2.69 -13.75
N ALA A 129 5.76 2.13 -14.79
CA ALA A 129 5.05 1.71 -16.01
C ALA A 129 4.01 0.62 -15.73
N LYS A 130 4.33 -0.36 -14.87
CA LYS A 130 3.37 -1.39 -14.46
C LYS A 130 2.23 -0.81 -13.64
N LEU A 131 2.53 0.05 -12.67
CA LEU A 131 1.50 0.71 -11.85
C LEU A 131 0.57 1.56 -12.72
N TRP A 132 1.12 2.29 -13.69
CA TRP A 132 0.32 3.09 -14.61
C TRP A 132 -0.69 2.23 -15.38
N LYS A 133 -0.26 1.09 -15.92
CA LYS A 133 -1.16 0.13 -16.58
C LYS A 133 -2.26 -0.38 -15.64
N VAL A 134 -1.93 -0.64 -14.37
CA VAL A 134 -2.96 -1.02 -13.39
C VAL A 134 -3.97 0.12 -13.23
N ILE A 135 -3.50 1.36 -13.04
CA ILE A 135 -4.35 2.54 -12.81
C ILE A 135 -5.29 2.80 -13.98
N GLU A 136 -4.78 2.75 -15.22
CA GLU A 136 -5.59 2.96 -16.42
C GLU A 136 -6.75 1.96 -16.55
N ASN A 137 -6.50 0.72 -16.14
CA ASN A 137 -7.45 -0.39 -16.25
C ASN A 137 -8.32 -0.60 -15.00
N LEU A 138 -8.27 0.29 -14.01
CA LEU A 138 -9.17 0.21 -12.86
C LEU A 138 -10.60 0.58 -13.27
N GLU A 139 -11.57 -0.13 -12.72
CA GLU A 139 -13.01 0.11 -12.90
C GLU A 139 -13.67 0.35 -11.54
N SER A 140 -14.88 0.91 -11.51
CA SER A 140 -15.63 1.17 -10.27
C SER A 140 -15.80 -0.09 -9.42
N SER A 141 -15.94 -1.25 -10.06
CA SER A 141 -16.00 -2.57 -9.40
C SER A 141 -14.71 -2.99 -8.70
N ASP A 142 -13.60 -2.28 -8.94
CA ASP A 142 -12.31 -2.54 -8.30
C ASP A 142 -12.12 -1.77 -7.00
N THR A 143 -13.00 -0.81 -6.70
CA THR A 143 -12.88 -0.01 -5.48
C THR A 143 -12.82 -0.88 -4.22
N GLY A 144 -11.92 -0.56 -3.32
CA GLY A 144 -11.73 -1.32 -2.08
C GLY A 144 -11.03 -2.67 -2.27
N LYS A 145 -10.31 -2.89 -3.37
CA LYS A 145 -9.48 -4.09 -3.56
C LYS A 145 -8.00 -3.79 -3.30
N PHE A 146 -7.25 -4.86 -3.09
CA PHE A 146 -5.79 -4.84 -2.96
C PHE A 146 -5.17 -5.61 -4.12
N PHE A 147 -4.33 -4.95 -4.91
CA PHE A 147 -3.74 -5.51 -6.12
C PHE A 147 -2.21 -5.57 -6.07
N ASP A 148 -1.63 -6.47 -6.87
CA ASP A 148 -0.23 -6.38 -7.24
C ASP A 148 -0.05 -5.50 -8.51
N ASN A 149 1.20 -5.36 -8.94
CA ASN A 149 1.58 -4.58 -10.12
C ASN A 149 1.19 -5.22 -11.48
N GLU A 150 0.43 -6.30 -11.46
CA GLU A 150 -0.16 -6.97 -12.63
C GLU A 150 -1.69 -7.05 -12.52
N LYS A 151 -2.29 -6.26 -11.63
CA LYS A 151 -3.74 -6.23 -11.32
C LYS A 151 -4.29 -7.56 -10.78
N ARG A 152 -3.46 -8.45 -10.23
CA ARG A 152 -3.93 -9.64 -9.54
C ARG A 152 -4.33 -9.27 -8.11
N CYS A 153 -5.48 -9.76 -7.66
CA CYS A 153 -5.91 -9.52 -6.27
C CYS A 153 -4.97 -10.19 -5.27
N ILE A 154 -4.59 -9.45 -4.25
CA ILE A 154 -3.89 -9.96 -3.07
C ILE A 154 -4.94 -10.11 -1.96
N PRO A 155 -4.97 -11.21 -1.19
CA PRO A 155 -5.86 -11.32 -0.03
C PRO A 155 -5.49 -10.27 1.02
N TRP A 156 -6.50 -9.83 1.79
CA TRP A 156 -6.30 -8.87 2.88
C TRP A 156 -5.49 -9.42 4.05
#